data_97cc63edea16c6114a3329e9f04fd65c
#
_entry.id   97cc63edea16c6114a3329e9f04fd65c
#
_cell.length_a   1.000
_cell.length_b   1.000
_cell.length_c   1.000
_cell.angle_alpha   90.00
_cell.angle_beta   90.00
_cell.angle_gamma   90.00
#
_symmetry.space_group_name_H-M   'P 1'
#
loop_
_entity.id
_entity.type
_entity.pdbx_description
1 polymer ?
#
loop_
_entity_poly.entity_id
_entity_poly.type
_entity_poly.pdbx_seq_one_letter_code
_entity_poly.pdbx_strand_id
1 'polypeptide(L)'
;ITNVGKAHLEGFGSFEGVIRTKGELYDFLREKSALISDDKKKPKVFIHGDNKYLMDISHDLHLILYGTEKSPEYAVVGEVNECNPFLNFSWRNQNGDNAVHSVSTHLIGSYNIYNMLAAATIGLYFGVTEEQVDDALSNYIPSNNRSQLTITKSNKLIVDTYNANPTSMNAALVNFRDMKVEPKMA
;
A
#
# COMPACT_ATOMS: atom_id res chain seq x y z
N ILE A 1 -2.39 -2.95 -9.11
CA ILE A 1 -1.78 -4.03 -8.29
C ILE A 1 -0.88 -3.38 -7.26
N THR A 2 -1.18 -3.54 -5.97
CA THR A 2 -0.45 -2.86 -4.89
C THR A 2 0.68 -3.71 -4.30
N ASN A 3 0.66 -5.02 -4.53
CA ASN A 3 1.69 -5.92 -4.02
C ASN A 3 1.79 -7.21 -4.83
N VAL A 4 2.98 -7.81 -4.87
CA VAL A 4 3.23 -9.19 -5.32
C VAL A 4 3.87 -9.94 -4.16
N GLY A 5 3.19 -10.96 -3.65
CA GLY A 5 3.62 -11.77 -2.52
C GLY A 5 3.27 -13.24 -2.72
N LYS A 6 3.79 -14.11 -1.85
CA LYS A 6 3.53 -15.56 -1.87
C LYS A 6 2.13 -15.86 -1.34
N ALA A 7 1.12 -15.64 -2.16
CA ALA A 7 -0.27 -15.94 -1.86
C ALA A 7 -0.89 -16.80 -2.98
N HIS A 8 -1.84 -17.66 -2.62
CA HIS A 8 -2.58 -18.52 -3.56
C HIS A 8 -1.67 -19.44 -4.42
N LEU A 9 -0.55 -19.92 -3.85
CA LEU A 9 0.45 -20.71 -4.57
C LEU A 9 -0.14 -22.02 -5.14
N GLU A 10 -1.11 -22.62 -4.47
CA GLU A 10 -1.80 -23.83 -4.95
C GLU A 10 -2.53 -23.58 -6.29
N GLY A 11 -3.17 -22.41 -6.44
CA GLY A 11 -3.88 -22.04 -7.66
C GLY A 11 -2.95 -21.59 -8.80
N PHE A 12 -1.84 -20.92 -8.46
CA PHE A 12 -0.89 -20.39 -9.46
C PHE A 12 0.34 -21.29 -9.69
N GLY A 13 0.45 -22.39 -8.95
CA GLY A 13 1.51 -23.39 -9.08
C GLY A 13 2.85 -22.98 -8.46
N SER A 14 3.23 -21.72 -8.54
CA SER A 14 4.49 -21.19 -7.99
C SER A 14 4.42 -19.67 -7.75
N PHE A 15 5.46 -19.12 -7.13
CA PHE A 15 5.58 -17.66 -6.98
C PHE A 15 5.75 -16.96 -8.33
N GLU A 16 6.50 -17.56 -9.24
CA GLU A 16 6.65 -17.09 -10.63
C GLU A 16 5.31 -17.11 -11.36
N GLY A 17 4.45 -18.11 -11.06
CA GLY A 17 3.08 -18.18 -11.55
C GLY A 17 2.24 -16.99 -11.09
N VAL A 18 2.37 -16.59 -9.81
CA VAL A 18 1.70 -15.37 -9.27
C VAL A 18 2.19 -14.12 -10.01
N ILE A 19 3.51 -13.97 -10.20
CA ILE A 19 4.09 -12.82 -10.90
C ILE A 19 3.55 -12.76 -12.33
N ARG A 20 3.62 -13.87 -13.06
CA ARG A 20 3.14 -13.96 -14.45
C ARG A 20 1.67 -13.59 -14.58
N THR A 21 0.81 -14.20 -13.76
CA THR A 21 -0.63 -13.95 -13.83
C THR A 21 -0.98 -12.49 -13.47
N LYS A 22 -0.31 -11.91 -12.49
CA LYS A 22 -0.47 -10.47 -12.22
C LYS A 22 0.08 -9.61 -13.36
N GLY A 23 1.13 -10.07 -14.05
CA GLY A 23 1.71 -9.42 -15.22
C GLY A 23 0.74 -9.30 -16.41
N GLU A 24 -0.22 -10.22 -16.58
CA GLU A 24 -1.21 -10.20 -17.66
C GLU A 24 -2.00 -8.87 -17.74
N LEU A 25 -2.26 -8.22 -16.59
CA LEU A 25 -2.86 -6.89 -16.59
C LEU A 25 -1.95 -5.86 -17.29
N TYR A 26 -0.65 -5.93 -17.05
CA TYR A 26 0.29 -4.99 -17.65
C TYR A 26 0.54 -5.28 -19.12
N ASP A 27 0.51 -6.55 -19.54
CA ASP A 27 0.54 -6.96 -20.95
C ASP A 27 -0.67 -6.39 -21.70
N PHE A 28 -1.86 -6.54 -21.12
CA PHE A 28 -3.08 -5.92 -21.66
C PHE A 28 -2.95 -4.39 -21.78
N LEU A 29 -2.39 -3.73 -20.78
CA LEU A 29 -2.19 -2.27 -20.81
C LEU A 29 -1.17 -1.85 -21.87
N ARG A 30 -0.10 -2.64 -22.13
CA ARG A 30 0.86 -2.39 -23.22
C ARG A 30 0.16 -2.50 -24.58
N GLU A 31 -0.62 -3.56 -24.81
CA GLU A 31 -1.39 -3.70 -26.04
C GLU A 31 -2.34 -2.52 -26.26
N LYS A 32 -3.06 -2.09 -25.22
CA LYS A 32 -3.93 -0.91 -25.30
C LYS A 32 -3.17 0.38 -25.55
N SER A 33 -2.04 0.57 -24.90
CA SER A 33 -1.17 1.76 -25.09
C SER A 33 -0.66 1.85 -26.52
N ALA A 34 -0.31 0.74 -27.14
CA ALA A 34 0.18 0.69 -28.51
C ALA A 34 -0.86 1.17 -29.55
N LEU A 35 -2.14 1.06 -29.24
CA LEU A 35 -3.24 1.51 -30.11
C LEU A 35 -3.58 3.01 -29.96
N ILE A 36 -2.99 3.69 -28.96
CA ILE A 36 -3.28 5.09 -28.62
C ILE A 36 -2.12 5.97 -29.09
N SER A 37 -2.38 6.81 -30.10
CA SER A 37 -1.38 7.74 -30.63
C SER A 37 -1.14 8.96 -29.72
N ASP A 38 -2.17 9.40 -28.99
CA ASP A 38 -2.07 10.51 -28.05
C ASP A 38 -1.50 10.03 -26.72
N ASP A 39 -0.27 10.41 -26.44
CA ASP A 39 0.45 9.98 -25.22
C ASP A 39 -0.28 10.37 -23.92
N LYS A 40 -1.02 11.49 -23.92
CA LYS A 40 -1.80 11.94 -22.75
C LYS A 40 -2.98 11.01 -22.42
N LYS A 41 -3.47 10.27 -23.41
CA LYS A 41 -4.59 9.32 -23.27
C LYS A 41 -4.15 7.89 -22.94
N LYS A 42 -2.85 7.61 -22.97
CA LYS A 42 -2.35 6.30 -22.59
C LYS A 42 -2.64 5.99 -21.14
N PRO A 43 -2.91 4.71 -20.80
CA PRO A 43 -3.15 4.29 -19.42
C PRO A 43 -2.02 4.70 -18.49
N LYS A 44 -2.34 5.22 -17.31
CA LYS A 44 -1.39 5.47 -16.24
C LYS A 44 -1.46 4.32 -15.23
N VAL A 45 -0.32 3.93 -14.70
CA VAL A 45 -0.20 2.82 -13.76
C VAL A 45 0.42 3.32 -12.46
N PHE A 46 -0.32 3.23 -11.38
CA PHE A 46 0.17 3.57 -10.04
C PHE A 46 0.92 2.38 -9.47
N ILE A 47 2.20 2.55 -9.17
CA ILE A 47 3.11 1.45 -8.80
C ILE A 47 3.83 1.75 -7.49
N HIS A 48 3.86 0.73 -6.63
CA HIS A 48 4.73 0.69 -5.47
C HIS A 48 6.19 0.48 -5.94
N GLY A 49 6.95 1.55 -6.01
CA GLY A 49 8.30 1.59 -6.59
C GLY A 49 9.33 0.77 -5.83
N ASP A 50 9.18 0.62 -4.50
CA ASP A 50 10.06 -0.23 -3.69
C ASP A 50 9.83 -1.73 -3.94
N ASN A 51 8.79 -2.12 -4.69
CA ASN A 51 8.51 -3.52 -5.01
C ASN A 51 9.16 -3.92 -6.34
N LYS A 52 10.31 -4.57 -6.26
CA LYS A 52 11.07 -5.01 -7.42
C LYS A 52 10.24 -5.80 -8.43
N TYR A 53 9.39 -6.73 -7.98
CA TYR A 53 8.59 -7.56 -8.89
C TYR A 53 7.55 -6.74 -9.65
N LEU A 54 6.94 -5.74 -9.00
CA LEU A 54 6.02 -4.83 -9.68
C LEU A 54 6.76 -3.96 -10.70
N MET A 55 7.94 -3.45 -10.35
CA MET A 55 8.78 -2.67 -11.28
C MET A 55 9.19 -3.51 -12.49
N ASP A 56 9.63 -4.75 -12.26
CA ASP A 56 10.08 -5.65 -13.33
C ASP A 56 8.97 -5.96 -14.34
N ILE A 57 7.71 -6.18 -13.89
CA ILE A 57 6.60 -6.53 -14.78
C ILE A 57 5.87 -5.32 -15.39
N SER A 58 6.11 -4.11 -14.91
CA SER A 58 5.43 -2.88 -15.36
C SER A 58 6.28 -2.01 -16.30
N HIS A 59 7.45 -2.48 -16.72
CA HIS A 59 8.32 -1.74 -17.65
C HIS A 59 7.56 -1.33 -18.93
N ASP A 60 8.01 -0.27 -19.60
CA ASP A 60 7.41 0.29 -20.83
C ASP A 60 5.97 0.81 -20.69
N LEU A 61 5.49 1.02 -19.47
CA LEU A 61 4.21 1.67 -19.17
C LEU A 61 4.42 3.06 -18.56
N HIS A 62 3.39 3.89 -18.61
CA HIS A 62 3.42 5.19 -17.97
C HIS A 62 3.19 5.04 -16.46
N LEU A 63 4.27 4.99 -15.71
CA LEU A 63 4.25 4.75 -14.26
C LEU A 63 4.09 6.05 -13.47
N ILE A 64 3.31 5.97 -12.40
CA ILE A 64 3.25 6.98 -11.33
C ILE A 64 3.68 6.24 -10.06
N LEU A 65 4.89 6.54 -9.60
CA LEU A 65 5.55 5.79 -8.55
C LEU A 65 5.26 6.38 -7.17
N TYR A 66 5.14 5.50 -6.19
CA TYR A 66 5.09 5.84 -4.78
C TYR A 66 5.87 4.82 -3.95
N GLY A 67 6.36 5.24 -2.80
CA GLY A 67 7.09 4.33 -1.90
C GLY A 67 7.72 5.04 -0.71
N THR A 68 8.62 4.33 -0.05
CA THR A 68 9.36 4.80 1.13
C THR A 68 10.82 5.11 0.82
N GLU A 69 11.33 4.65 -0.30
CA GLU A 69 12.67 5.00 -0.75
C GLU A 69 12.73 6.46 -1.23
N LYS A 70 13.83 7.14 -0.92
CA LYS A 70 14.03 8.53 -1.32
C LYS A 70 14.52 8.60 -2.77
N SER A 71 13.57 8.53 -3.70
CA SER A 71 13.84 8.66 -5.14
C SER A 71 13.12 9.87 -5.72
N PRO A 72 13.77 10.71 -6.54
CA PRO A 72 13.14 11.84 -7.20
C PRO A 72 12.09 11.43 -8.25
N GLU A 73 12.07 10.17 -8.65
CA GLU A 73 11.11 9.63 -9.61
C GLU A 73 9.74 9.33 -8.98
N TYR A 74 9.65 9.29 -7.65
CA TYR A 74 8.41 9.01 -6.97
C TYR A 74 7.53 10.27 -6.90
N ALA A 75 6.26 10.13 -7.26
CA ALA A 75 5.29 11.20 -7.12
C ALA A 75 4.97 11.46 -5.64
N VAL A 76 4.89 10.38 -4.85
CA VAL A 76 4.62 10.45 -3.42
C VAL A 76 5.62 9.57 -2.66
N VAL A 77 6.24 10.14 -1.66
CA VAL A 77 7.14 9.41 -0.74
C VAL A 77 6.64 9.54 0.69
N GLY A 78 6.87 8.51 1.50
CA GLY A 78 6.52 8.55 2.92
C GLY A 78 7.45 7.75 3.80
N GLU A 79 7.37 8.00 5.09
CA GLU A 79 8.12 7.27 6.10
C GLU A 79 7.26 7.01 7.34
N VAL A 80 7.48 5.88 7.98
CA VAL A 80 6.81 5.52 9.23
C VAL A 80 7.46 6.30 10.36
N ASN A 81 6.68 7.10 11.08
CA ASN A 81 7.13 7.80 12.28
C ASN A 81 7.01 6.91 13.52
N GLU A 82 5.85 6.23 13.65
CA GLU A 82 5.55 5.33 14.76
C GLU A 82 4.44 4.35 14.34
N CYS A 83 4.43 3.17 14.98
CA CYS A 83 3.32 2.21 14.84
C CYS A 83 3.08 1.49 16.18
N ASN A 84 2.31 2.13 17.12
CA ASN A 84 2.07 1.55 18.45
C ASN A 84 0.72 2.02 19.07
N PRO A 85 -0.40 1.34 18.86
CA PRO A 85 -0.63 0.28 17.89
C PRO A 85 -0.89 0.81 16.48
N PHE A 86 -1.26 2.08 16.36
CA PHE A 86 -1.67 2.69 15.09
C PHE A 86 -0.48 3.26 14.33
N LEU A 87 -0.57 3.15 13.02
CA LEU A 87 0.40 3.74 12.11
C LEU A 87 0.29 5.27 12.12
N ASN A 88 1.38 5.92 12.48
CA ASN A 88 1.63 7.35 12.27
C ASN A 88 2.77 7.48 11.26
N PHE A 89 2.55 8.25 10.22
CA PHE A 89 3.52 8.40 9.15
C PHE A 89 3.56 9.81 8.61
N SER A 90 4.65 10.16 7.95
CA SER A 90 4.78 11.40 7.18
C SER A 90 4.83 11.08 5.71
N TRP A 91 4.34 12.00 4.87
CA TRP A 91 4.42 11.87 3.42
C TRP A 91 4.66 13.22 2.75
N ARG A 92 5.05 13.19 1.49
CA ARG A 92 5.29 14.38 0.65
C ARG A 92 4.80 14.11 -0.76
N ASN A 93 4.21 15.13 -1.36
CA ASN A 93 3.95 15.19 -2.79
C ASN A 93 5.15 15.83 -3.50
N GLN A 94 5.96 15.05 -4.19
CA GLN A 94 7.14 15.57 -4.89
C GLN A 94 6.80 16.36 -6.16
N ASN A 95 5.57 16.24 -6.65
CA ASN A 95 5.06 17.02 -7.79
C ASN A 95 4.35 18.32 -7.34
N GLY A 96 4.17 18.54 -6.03
CA GLY A 96 3.58 19.72 -5.42
C GLY A 96 4.64 20.65 -4.82
N ASP A 97 4.32 21.22 -3.67
CA ASP A 97 5.24 22.10 -2.92
C ASP A 97 6.29 21.31 -2.10
N ASN A 98 6.18 19.97 -2.10
CA ASN A 98 7.03 19.06 -1.34
C ASN A 98 6.98 19.30 0.19
N ALA A 99 5.88 19.86 0.69
CA ALA A 99 5.63 20.01 2.12
C ALA A 99 5.56 18.66 2.83
N VAL A 100 5.86 18.66 4.12
CA VAL A 100 5.71 17.46 4.97
C VAL A 100 4.30 17.41 5.53
N HIS A 101 3.59 16.37 5.18
CA HIS A 101 2.30 16.02 5.77
C HIS A 101 2.49 14.95 6.84
N SER A 102 1.81 15.08 7.96
CA SER A 102 1.86 14.10 9.06
C SER A 102 0.46 13.58 9.33
N VAL A 103 0.29 12.27 9.27
CA VAL A 103 -1.01 11.59 9.38
C VAL A 103 -0.97 10.57 10.50
N SER A 104 -1.95 10.66 11.41
CA SER A 104 -2.23 9.65 12.44
C SER A 104 -3.43 8.83 11.99
N THR A 105 -3.27 7.52 11.80
CA THR A 105 -4.31 6.64 11.27
C THR A 105 -4.95 5.77 12.34
N HIS A 106 -6.03 5.08 11.96
CA HIS A 106 -6.63 3.98 12.74
C HIS A 106 -6.18 2.59 12.25
N LEU A 107 -5.11 2.53 11.46
CA LEU A 107 -4.58 1.29 10.91
C LEU A 107 -3.49 0.71 11.81
N ILE A 108 -3.52 -0.59 12.01
CA ILE A 108 -2.49 -1.33 12.73
C ILE A 108 -1.53 -1.98 11.74
N GLY A 109 -0.24 -1.82 11.98
CA GLY A 109 0.83 -2.40 11.17
C GLY A 109 1.48 -1.40 10.20
N SER A 110 2.80 -1.28 10.32
CA SER A 110 3.63 -0.36 9.53
C SER A 110 3.56 -0.64 8.01
N TYR A 111 3.29 -1.88 7.62
CA TYR A 111 3.12 -2.26 6.21
C TYR A 111 1.94 -1.56 5.52
N ASN A 112 1.00 -1.00 6.28
CA ASN A 112 -0.11 -0.22 5.71
C ASN A 112 0.34 1.12 5.12
N ILE A 113 1.56 1.58 5.39
CA ILE A 113 2.08 2.81 4.77
C ILE A 113 1.96 2.75 3.24
N TYR A 114 2.26 1.61 2.62
CA TYR A 114 2.16 1.47 1.15
C TYR A 114 0.72 1.60 0.64
N ASN A 115 -0.26 1.17 1.42
CA ASN A 115 -1.67 1.35 1.08
C ASN A 115 -2.07 2.83 1.19
N MET A 116 -1.55 3.54 2.21
CA MET A 116 -1.80 4.97 2.39
C MET A 116 -1.15 5.79 1.27
N LEU A 117 0.11 5.50 0.93
CA LEU A 117 0.80 6.19 -0.16
C LEU A 117 0.14 5.92 -1.52
N ALA A 118 -0.35 4.70 -1.76
CA ALA A 118 -1.14 4.39 -2.96
C ALA A 118 -2.41 5.26 -3.04
N ALA A 119 -3.15 5.34 -1.92
CA ALA A 119 -4.38 6.14 -1.86
C ALA A 119 -4.09 7.63 -2.06
N ALA A 120 -3.05 8.17 -1.40
CA ALA A 120 -2.60 9.55 -1.58
C ALA A 120 -2.24 9.82 -3.06
N THR A 121 -1.41 8.98 -3.66
CA THR A 121 -0.96 9.13 -5.05
C THR A 121 -2.13 9.14 -6.03
N ILE A 122 -3.07 8.22 -5.85
CA ILE A 122 -4.27 8.15 -6.71
C ILE A 122 -5.16 9.37 -6.49
N GLY A 123 -5.41 9.75 -5.23
CA GLY A 123 -6.23 10.92 -4.90
C GLY A 123 -5.68 12.20 -5.54
N LEU A 124 -4.39 12.48 -5.33
CA LEU A 124 -3.71 13.64 -5.90
C LEU A 124 -3.78 13.65 -7.43
N TYR A 125 -3.57 12.50 -8.07
CA TYR A 125 -3.66 12.40 -9.52
C TYR A 125 -5.05 12.76 -10.06
N PHE A 126 -6.11 12.45 -9.33
CA PHE A 126 -7.49 12.79 -9.68
C PHE A 126 -7.97 14.14 -9.10
N GLY A 127 -7.06 14.95 -8.59
CA GLY A 127 -7.34 16.33 -8.19
C GLY A 127 -7.86 16.50 -6.75
N VAL A 128 -7.71 15.48 -5.90
CA VAL A 128 -7.92 15.63 -4.45
C VAL A 128 -6.79 16.48 -3.89
N THR A 129 -7.08 17.45 -3.03
CA THR A 129 -6.04 18.29 -2.42
C THR A 129 -5.27 17.54 -1.34
N GLU A 130 -4.08 18.01 -0.99
CA GLU A 130 -3.23 17.39 0.04
C GLU A 130 -3.94 17.38 1.40
N GLU A 131 -4.65 18.45 1.76
CA GLU A 131 -5.45 18.52 2.99
C GLU A 131 -6.61 17.51 2.99
N GLN A 132 -7.26 17.33 1.85
CA GLN A 132 -8.33 16.32 1.72
C GLN A 132 -7.78 14.90 1.81
N VAL A 133 -6.58 14.66 1.30
CA VAL A 133 -5.86 13.38 1.45
C VAL A 133 -5.58 13.14 2.93
N ASP A 134 -5.00 14.11 3.65
CA ASP A 134 -4.70 14.00 5.08
C ASP A 134 -5.96 13.70 5.89
N ASP A 135 -7.04 14.44 5.63
CA ASP A 135 -8.33 14.24 6.32
C ASP A 135 -8.90 12.84 6.06
N ALA A 136 -8.91 12.40 4.80
CA ALA A 136 -9.43 11.08 4.44
C ALA A 136 -8.61 9.93 5.06
N LEU A 137 -7.28 10.03 5.04
CA LEU A 137 -6.39 9.01 5.60
C LEU A 137 -6.46 8.96 7.13
N SER A 138 -6.58 10.11 7.80
CA SER A 138 -6.72 10.19 9.26
C SER A 138 -8.05 9.62 9.74
N ASN A 139 -9.13 9.87 9.01
CA ASN A 139 -10.48 9.45 9.40
C ASN A 139 -10.87 8.04 8.92
N TYR A 140 -10.03 7.39 8.12
CA TYR A 140 -10.33 6.04 7.65
C TYR A 140 -10.31 5.01 8.78
N ILE A 141 -11.45 4.38 9.02
CA ILE A 141 -11.60 3.30 10.01
C ILE A 141 -11.76 1.98 9.25
N PRO A 142 -10.85 1.00 9.42
CA PRO A 142 -10.97 -0.30 8.77
C PRO A 142 -12.19 -1.06 9.32
N SER A 143 -12.96 -1.66 8.42
CA SER A 143 -14.18 -2.44 8.76
C SER A 143 -14.17 -3.85 8.15
N ASN A 144 -13.00 -4.33 7.70
CA ASN A 144 -12.88 -5.53 6.88
C ASN A 144 -12.11 -6.67 7.57
N ASN A 145 -12.00 -6.66 8.89
CA ASN A 145 -11.28 -7.65 9.70
C ASN A 145 -9.80 -7.82 9.30
N ARG A 146 -9.17 -6.73 8.86
CA ARG A 146 -7.72 -6.69 8.55
C ARG A 146 -7.02 -5.85 9.61
N SER A 147 -6.36 -6.53 10.56
CA SER A 147 -5.67 -5.90 11.70
C SER A 147 -6.54 -4.85 12.40
N GLN A 148 -7.83 -5.14 12.53
CA GLN A 148 -8.82 -4.23 13.11
C GLN A 148 -8.79 -4.31 14.63
N LEU A 149 -8.65 -3.16 15.31
CA LEU A 149 -8.78 -3.09 16.77
C LEU A 149 -10.24 -3.13 17.19
N THR A 150 -10.59 -4.11 18.00
CA THR A 150 -11.91 -4.23 18.65
C THR A 150 -11.75 -4.16 20.16
N ILE A 151 -12.42 -3.20 20.79
CA ILE A 151 -12.41 -3.05 22.25
C ILE A 151 -13.65 -3.74 22.83
N THR A 152 -13.43 -4.72 23.68
CA THR A 152 -14.47 -5.42 24.44
C THR A 152 -14.51 -4.90 25.89
N LYS A 153 -15.40 -5.44 26.71
CA LYS A 153 -15.49 -5.07 28.14
C LYS A 153 -14.21 -5.38 28.92
N SER A 154 -13.47 -6.41 28.54
CA SER A 154 -12.31 -6.91 29.30
C SER A 154 -11.03 -7.01 28.48
N ASN A 155 -11.09 -6.91 27.15
CA ASN A 155 -9.96 -7.13 26.27
C ASN A 155 -9.91 -6.13 25.12
N LYS A 156 -8.70 -5.94 24.56
CA LYS A 156 -8.47 -5.34 23.25
C LYS A 156 -8.10 -6.45 22.29
N LEU A 157 -8.85 -6.62 21.23
CA LEU A 157 -8.65 -7.66 20.23
C LEU A 157 -8.13 -7.03 18.94
N ILE A 158 -7.09 -7.60 18.36
CA ILE A 158 -6.68 -7.30 17.00
C ILE A 158 -7.24 -8.41 16.11
N VAL A 159 -8.23 -8.08 15.33
CA VAL A 159 -8.92 -9.03 14.46
C VAL A 159 -8.30 -8.98 13.07
N ASP A 160 -7.66 -10.07 12.65
CA ASP A 160 -7.05 -10.22 11.33
C ASP A 160 -7.46 -11.57 10.73
N THR A 161 -8.71 -11.66 10.29
CA THR A 161 -9.35 -12.91 9.86
C THR A 161 -9.80 -12.90 8.40
N TYR A 162 -9.45 -11.87 7.64
CA TYR A 162 -9.87 -11.77 6.24
C TYR A 162 -9.26 -12.84 5.36
N ASN A 163 -7.96 -13.07 5.47
CA ASN A 163 -7.24 -14.11 4.73
C ASN A 163 -5.90 -14.40 5.42
N ALA A 164 -5.54 -15.68 5.50
CA ALA A 164 -4.29 -16.12 6.07
C ALA A 164 -3.37 -16.67 4.98
N ASN A 165 -2.19 -16.09 4.87
CA ASN A 165 -1.08 -16.62 4.09
C ASN A 165 0.23 -16.34 4.85
N PRO A 166 1.34 -17.06 4.54
CA PRO A 166 2.58 -16.91 5.30
C PRO A 166 3.08 -15.47 5.39
N THR A 167 2.95 -14.68 4.33
CA THR A 167 3.45 -13.30 4.30
C THR A 167 2.61 -12.39 5.19
N SER A 168 1.27 -12.43 5.06
CA SER A 168 0.39 -11.58 5.87
C SER A 168 0.39 -11.96 7.34
N MET A 169 0.39 -13.26 7.65
CA MET A 169 0.47 -13.75 9.03
C MET A 169 1.78 -13.34 9.69
N ASN A 170 2.91 -13.50 9.01
CA ASN A 170 4.19 -13.06 9.53
C ASN A 170 4.22 -11.55 9.81
N ALA A 171 3.71 -10.72 8.90
CA ALA A 171 3.64 -9.28 9.09
C ALA A 171 2.77 -8.90 10.30
N ALA A 172 1.60 -9.53 10.46
CA ALA A 172 0.70 -9.31 11.59
C ALA A 172 1.33 -9.73 12.93
N LEU A 173 1.95 -10.91 12.98
CA LEU A 173 2.59 -11.43 14.19
C LEU A 173 3.84 -10.64 14.60
N VAL A 174 4.67 -10.21 13.65
CA VAL A 174 5.81 -9.33 13.92
C VAL A 174 5.33 -8.01 14.49
N ASN A 175 4.32 -7.40 13.86
CA ASN A 175 3.75 -6.16 14.39
C ASN A 175 3.17 -6.34 15.79
N PHE A 176 2.44 -7.43 16.05
CA PHE A 176 1.89 -7.74 17.37
C PHE A 176 2.98 -7.96 18.42
N ARG A 177 4.07 -8.67 18.07
CA ARG A 177 5.23 -8.84 18.93
C ARG A 177 5.82 -7.50 19.36
N ASP A 178 5.96 -6.57 18.42
CA ASP A 178 6.69 -5.32 18.60
C ASP A 178 5.83 -4.22 19.27
N MET A 179 4.52 -4.43 19.43
CA MET A 179 3.65 -3.53 20.20
C MET A 179 4.08 -3.43 21.67
N LYS A 180 4.08 -2.22 22.19
CA LYS A 180 4.38 -1.94 23.61
C LYS A 180 3.14 -2.08 24.50
N VAL A 181 2.55 -3.26 24.56
CA VAL A 181 1.36 -3.60 25.38
C VAL A 181 1.60 -4.90 26.14
N GLU A 182 1.09 -4.99 27.37
CA GLU A 182 1.16 -6.19 28.20
C GLU A 182 -0.12 -6.34 29.02
N PRO A 183 -0.59 -7.59 29.30
CA PRO A 183 -0.10 -8.83 28.70
C PRO A 183 -0.57 -9.03 27.24
N LYS A 184 0.19 -9.80 26.46
CA LYS A 184 -0.16 -10.21 25.10
C LYS A 184 -0.49 -11.70 25.03
N MET A 185 -1.46 -12.06 24.19
CA MET A 185 -1.79 -13.46 23.88
C MET A 185 -2.18 -13.54 22.39
N ALA A 186 -1.53 -14.44 21.65
CA ALA A 186 -1.77 -14.72 20.24
C ALA A 186 -2.22 -16.19 20.03
#